data_e7014bb4b7ca29c21099ff4cd1a451e4
#
_entry.id   e7014bb4b7ca29c21099ff4cd1a451e4
#
_cell.length_a   1.000
_cell.length_b   1.000
_cell.length_c   1.000
_cell.angle_alpha   90.00
_cell.angle_beta   90.00
_cell.angle_gamma   90.00
#
_symmetry.space_group_name_H-M   'P 1'
#
loop_
_entity.id
_entity.type
_entity.pdbx_description
1 polymer ?
#
loop_
_entity_poly.entity_id
_entity_poly.type
_entity_poly.pdbx_seq_one_letter_code
_entity_poly.pdbx_strand_id
1 'polypeptide(L)'
;MALEVNAEGLIVRAPIQATDAEINLFILEHKSWIEKHLNKVEERQKALEGVQPLSMEEIRALADQALKVIPERVRFYAPKIGVTYGRITIRNQRSKWGSCSSKGNLNFNCLLMLTPPEVLDSVVVHELCHRKEMNHSDKFYAEVLRVFPDYWKWDKWLKDNGSLLMMRMTK
;
A
#
# COMPACT_ATOMS: atom_id res chain seq x y z
N MET A 1 2.64 -29.39 -4.03
CA MET A 1 1.56 -28.71 -4.80
C MET A 1 1.41 -27.28 -4.29
N ALA A 2 0.89 -26.35 -5.10
CA ALA A 2 0.65 -24.97 -4.71
C ALA A 2 -0.70 -24.49 -5.25
N LEU A 3 -1.38 -23.60 -4.48
CA LEU A 3 -2.63 -22.97 -4.86
C LEU A 3 -2.40 -21.48 -5.12
N GLU A 4 -3.02 -20.97 -6.15
CA GLU A 4 -3.07 -19.55 -6.46
C GLU A 4 -4.52 -19.18 -6.84
N VAL A 5 -5.03 -18.09 -6.30
CA VAL A 5 -6.35 -17.56 -6.66
C VAL A 5 -6.16 -16.17 -7.26
N ASN A 6 -6.68 -15.97 -8.46
CA ASN A 6 -6.64 -14.69 -9.17
C ASN A 6 -8.02 -14.35 -9.77
N ALA A 7 -8.08 -13.30 -10.58
CA ALA A 7 -9.32 -12.85 -11.24
C ALA A 7 -9.93 -13.88 -12.21
N GLU A 8 -9.12 -14.81 -12.71
CA GLU A 8 -9.53 -15.86 -13.66
C GLU A 8 -10.01 -17.13 -12.93
N GLY A 9 -9.71 -17.25 -11.61
CA GLY A 9 -10.14 -18.37 -10.78
C GLY A 9 -9.02 -19.02 -9.97
N LEU A 10 -9.21 -20.30 -9.67
CA LEU A 10 -8.26 -21.13 -8.92
C LEU A 10 -7.26 -21.79 -9.89
N ILE A 11 -5.97 -21.57 -9.62
CA ILE A 11 -4.88 -22.25 -10.31
C ILE A 11 -4.22 -23.23 -9.32
N VAL A 12 -4.13 -24.50 -9.72
CA VAL A 12 -3.42 -25.53 -8.97
C VAL A 12 -2.15 -25.90 -9.71
N ARG A 13 -1.00 -25.71 -9.09
CA ARG A 13 0.28 -26.15 -9.62
C ARG A 13 0.69 -27.44 -8.93
N ALA A 14 0.79 -28.53 -9.69
CA ALA A 14 1.16 -29.84 -9.23
C ALA A 14 2.36 -30.40 -10.02
N PRO A 15 3.18 -31.31 -9.42
CA PRO A 15 4.18 -32.06 -10.18
C PRO A 15 3.50 -32.86 -11.30
N ILE A 16 4.22 -33.08 -12.42
CA ILE A 16 3.69 -33.79 -13.60
C ILE A 16 3.26 -35.25 -13.28
N GLN A 17 3.77 -35.83 -12.20
CA GLN A 17 3.47 -37.20 -11.75
C GLN A 17 2.26 -37.22 -10.80
N ALA A 18 1.72 -36.08 -10.38
CA ALA A 18 0.59 -36.05 -9.47
C ALA A 18 -0.67 -36.57 -10.14
N THR A 19 -1.36 -37.47 -9.49
CA THR A 19 -2.63 -38.02 -9.94
C THR A 19 -3.78 -37.03 -9.69
N ASP A 20 -4.86 -37.15 -10.46
CA ASP A 20 -6.08 -36.34 -10.26
C ASP A 20 -6.65 -36.56 -8.85
N ALA A 21 -6.53 -37.76 -8.30
CA ALA A 21 -6.98 -38.07 -6.94
C ALA A 21 -6.20 -37.27 -5.88
N GLU A 22 -4.88 -37.17 -6.02
CA GLU A 22 -4.03 -36.40 -5.12
C GLU A 22 -4.30 -34.88 -5.25
N ILE A 23 -4.51 -34.40 -6.47
CA ILE A 23 -4.88 -32.99 -6.70
C ILE A 23 -6.23 -32.68 -6.09
N ASN A 24 -7.25 -33.54 -6.27
CA ASN A 24 -8.56 -33.34 -5.68
C ASN A 24 -8.52 -33.39 -4.14
N LEU A 25 -7.75 -34.29 -3.54
CA LEU A 25 -7.58 -34.33 -2.10
C LEU A 25 -6.94 -33.03 -1.58
N PHE A 26 -5.90 -32.55 -2.25
CA PHE A 26 -5.22 -31.31 -1.91
C PHE A 26 -6.16 -30.10 -1.99
N ILE A 27 -7.03 -30.03 -2.99
CA ILE A 27 -8.07 -28.98 -3.11
C ILE A 27 -9.05 -29.08 -1.94
N LEU A 28 -9.52 -30.29 -1.60
CA LEU A 28 -10.46 -30.50 -0.50
C LEU A 28 -9.86 -30.09 0.85
N GLU A 29 -8.63 -30.45 1.13
CA GLU A 29 -7.92 -30.05 2.36
C GLU A 29 -7.78 -28.52 2.51
N HIS A 30 -7.73 -27.79 1.38
CA HIS A 30 -7.57 -26.35 1.35
C HIS A 30 -8.86 -25.59 1.00
N LYS A 31 -10.02 -26.25 1.02
CA LYS A 31 -11.30 -25.69 0.60
C LYS A 31 -11.64 -24.36 1.30
N SER A 32 -11.49 -24.29 2.61
CA SER A 32 -11.79 -23.07 3.38
C SER A 32 -10.87 -21.90 2.98
N TRP A 33 -9.59 -22.18 2.70
CA TRP A 33 -8.65 -21.18 2.20
C TRP A 33 -9.04 -20.70 0.81
N ILE A 34 -9.43 -21.60 -0.09
CA ILE A 34 -9.85 -21.31 -1.47
C ILE A 34 -11.09 -20.43 -1.46
N GLU A 35 -12.14 -20.81 -0.72
CA GLU A 35 -13.40 -20.06 -0.60
C GLU A 35 -13.15 -18.65 -0.08
N LYS A 36 -12.34 -18.51 0.96
CA LYS A 36 -11.98 -17.19 1.52
C LYS A 36 -11.28 -16.30 0.49
N HIS A 37 -10.41 -16.86 -0.35
CA HIS A 37 -9.66 -16.08 -1.34
C HIS A 37 -10.51 -15.78 -2.59
N LEU A 38 -11.37 -16.69 -3.02
CA LEU A 38 -12.33 -16.43 -4.09
C LEU A 38 -13.31 -15.32 -3.70
N ASN A 39 -13.88 -15.36 -2.49
CA ASN A 39 -14.75 -14.30 -2.00
C ASN A 39 -14.07 -12.93 -1.98
N LYS A 40 -12.80 -12.89 -1.55
CA LYS A 40 -12.01 -11.64 -1.61
C LYS A 40 -11.80 -11.12 -3.04
N VAL A 41 -11.59 -12.03 -4.01
CA VAL A 41 -11.44 -11.65 -5.41
C VAL A 41 -12.77 -11.12 -5.96
N GLU A 42 -13.89 -11.78 -5.65
CA GLU A 42 -15.23 -11.32 -6.07
C GLU A 42 -15.60 -9.97 -5.43
N GLU A 43 -15.39 -9.80 -4.13
CA GLU A 43 -15.60 -8.52 -3.44
C GLU A 43 -14.77 -7.41 -4.07
N ARG A 44 -13.52 -7.72 -4.41
CA ARG A 44 -12.63 -6.77 -5.08
C ARG A 44 -13.10 -6.45 -6.51
N GLN A 45 -13.58 -7.43 -7.26
CA GLN A 45 -14.14 -7.20 -8.60
C GLN A 45 -15.40 -6.35 -8.54
N LYS A 46 -16.33 -6.67 -7.65
CA LYS A 46 -17.54 -5.85 -7.41
C LYS A 46 -17.22 -4.42 -6.99
N ALA A 47 -16.22 -4.26 -6.11
CA ALA A 47 -15.74 -2.93 -5.73
C ALA A 47 -15.12 -2.16 -6.90
N LEU A 48 -14.53 -2.87 -7.89
CA LEU A 48 -13.95 -2.30 -9.09
C LEU A 48 -14.98 -1.83 -10.12
N GLU A 49 -16.11 -2.51 -10.23
CA GLU A 49 -17.18 -2.15 -11.18
C GLU A 49 -17.73 -0.73 -10.95
N GLY A 50 -17.59 -0.18 -9.73
CA GLY A 50 -17.97 1.19 -9.38
C GLY A 50 -16.82 2.22 -9.36
N VAL A 51 -15.58 1.81 -9.60
CA VAL A 51 -14.41 2.71 -9.51
C VAL A 51 -14.23 3.48 -10.81
N GLN A 52 -14.53 4.79 -10.76
CA GLN A 52 -14.23 5.73 -11.85
C GLN A 52 -12.71 6.00 -11.90
N PRO A 53 -12.05 5.80 -13.06
CA PRO A 53 -10.67 6.21 -13.25
C PRO A 53 -10.51 7.72 -13.09
N LEU A 54 -9.39 8.17 -12.57
CA LEU A 54 -9.05 9.59 -12.51
C LEU A 54 -8.64 10.08 -13.91
N SER A 55 -9.17 11.23 -14.30
CA SER A 55 -8.70 11.93 -15.50
C SER A 55 -7.28 12.47 -15.30
N MET A 56 -6.59 12.79 -16.39
CA MET A 56 -5.27 13.44 -16.32
C MET A 56 -5.32 14.80 -15.64
N GLU A 57 -6.44 15.51 -15.76
CA GLU A 57 -6.65 16.80 -15.10
C GLU A 57 -6.77 16.64 -13.59
N GLU A 58 -7.56 15.66 -13.12
CA GLU A 58 -7.68 15.31 -11.70
C GLU A 58 -6.34 14.87 -11.11
N ILE A 59 -5.57 14.05 -11.83
CA ILE A 59 -4.24 13.62 -11.39
C ILE A 59 -3.29 14.82 -11.25
N ARG A 60 -3.31 15.76 -12.18
CA ARG A 60 -2.51 17.00 -12.09
C ARG A 60 -2.92 17.84 -10.90
N ALA A 61 -4.22 18.04 -10.69
CA ALA A 61 -4.73 18.77 -9.54
C ALA A 61 -4.30 18.14 -8.21
N LEU A 62 -4.35 16.81 -8.09
CA LEU A 62 -3.85 16.10 -6.93
C LEU A 62 -2.33 16.26 -6.74
N ALA A 63 -1.56 16.23 -7.82
CA ALA A 63 -0.12 16.45 -7.76
C ALA A 63 0.22 17.89 -7.31
N ASP A 64 -0.48 18.89 -7.82
CA ASP A 64 -0.30 20.29 -7.45
C ASP A 64 -0.67 20.53 -5.97
N GLN A 65 -1.73 19.88 -5.48
CA GLN A 65 -2.10 19.90 -4.07
C GLN A 65 -1.03 19.21 -3.21
N ALA A 66 -0.56 18.03 -3.62
CA ALA A 66 0.46 17.28 -2.91
C ALA A 66 1.79 18.05 -2.81
N LEU A 67 2.17 18.80 -3.84
CA LEU A 67 3.36 19.66 -3.83
C LEU A 67 3.29 20.78 -2.78
N LYS A 68 2.09 21.20 -2.38
CA LYS A 68 1.88 22.20 -1.32
C LYS A 68 1.82 21.54 0.05
N VAL A 69 1.01 20.51 0.19
CA VAL A 69 0.68 19.89 1.49
C VAL A 69 1.81 18.99 2.03
N ILE A 70 2.36 18.10 1.21
CA ILE A 70 3.30 17.08 1.68
C ILE A 70 4.60 17.69 2.22
N PRO A 71 5.25 18.67 1.57
CA PRO A 71 6.46 19.30 2.12
C PRO A 71 6.24 19.95 3.48
N GLU A 72 5.07 20.52 3.73
CA GLU A 72 4.74 21.10 5.04
C GLU A 72 4.65 20.03 6.13
N ARG A 73 4.02 18.89 5.81
CA ARG A 73 3.94 17.76 6.74
C ARG A 73 5.32 17.15 7.01
N VAL A 74 6.15 16.99 5.99
CA VAL A 74 7.56 16.54 6.15
C VAL A 74 8.34 17.51 7.04
N ARG A 75 8.20 18.81 6.81
CA ARG A 75 8.87 19.86 7.61
C ARG A 75 8.41 19.82 9.08
N PHE A 76 7.14 19.49 9.33
CA PHE A 76 6.58 19.38 10.67
C PHE A 76 7.09 18.15 11.43
N TYR A 77 7.22 16.99 10.76
CA TYR A 77 7.60 15.73 11.43
C TYR A 77 9.10 15.49 11.49
N ALA A 78 9.90 15.96 10.53
CA ALA A 78 11.33 15.71 10.49
C ALA A 78 12.06 16.12 11.79
N PRO A 79 11.86 17.31 12.37
CA PRO A 79 12.49 17.67 13.64
C PRO A 79 11.98 16.84 14.83
N LYS A 80 10.71 16.39 14.83
CA LYS A 80 10.16 15.54 15.89
C LYS A 80 10.79 14.14 15.90
N ILE A 81 11.16 13.64 14.71
CA ILE A 81 11.91 12.40 14.56
C ILE A 81 13.40 12.64 14.83
N GLY A 82 13.88 13.87 14.61
CA GLY A 82 15.29 14.23 14.74
C GLY A 82 16.11 13.82 13.54
N VAL A 83 15.57 14.00 12.32
CA VAL A 83 16.22 13.63 11.07
C VAL A 83 16.21 14.77 10.05
N THR A 84 17.18 14.71 9.13
CA THR A 84 17.19 15.51 7.92
C THR A 84 16.75 14.68 6.72
N TYR A 85 16.30 15.35 5.67
CA TYR A 85 15.87 14.71 4.44
C TYR A 85 16.44 15.47 3.22
N GLY A 86 16.47 14.80 2.09
CA GLY A 86 16.91 15.37 0.81
C GLY A 86 15.73 15.94 0.01
N ARG A 87 15.70 15.61 -1.28
CA ARG A 87 14.63 16.07 -2.18
C ARG A 87 13.32 15.34 -1.91
N ILE A 88 12.22 16.10 -1.93
CA ILE A 88 10.85 15.55 -1.97
C ILE A 88 10.39 15.52 -3.42
N THR A 89 9.85 14.37 -3.86
CA THR A 89 9.29 14.20 -5.20
C THR A 89 7.87 13.65 -5.09
N ILE A 90 6.92 14.30 -5.75
CA ILE A 90 5.56 13.77 -5.89
C ILE A 90 5.52 12.85 -7.11
N ARG A 91 4.95 11.68 -6.93
CA ARG A 91 4.84 10.63 -7.94
C ARG A 91 3.39 10.27 -8.19
N ASN A 92 3.13 9.78 -9.37
CA ASN A 92 1.93 9.09 -9.77
C ASN A 92 2.29 7.59 -9.88
N GLN A 93 2.07 6.83 -8.81
CA GLN A 93 2.47 5.41 -8.72
C GLN A 93 1.29 4.52 -8.41
N ARG A 94 1.34 3.25 -8.87
CA ARG A 94 0.28 2.25 -8.68
C ARG A 94 0.56 1.24 -7.57
N SER A 95 1.75 1.26 -7.00
CA SER A 95 2.21 0.20 -6.08
C SER A 95 2.74 0.71 -4.75
N LYS A 96 3.03 2.01 -4.63
CA LYS A 96 3.64 2.57 -3.42
C LYS A 96 2.99 3.89 -3.04
N TRP A 97 2.84 4.11 -1.74
CA TRP A 97 2.36 5.37 -1.16
C TRP A 97 3.49 6.33 -0.91
N GLY A 98 4.66 5.81 -0.53
CA GLY A 98 5.87 6.56 -0.32
C GLY A 98 7.11 5.70 -0.50
N SER A 99 8.28 6.33 -0.46
CA SER A 99 9.59 5.69 -0.33
C SER A 99 10.64 6.65 0.15
N CYS A 100 11.61 6.13 0.89
CA CYS A 100 12.80 6.84 1.31
C CYS A 100 14.06 6.14 0.77
N SER A 101 14.94 6.87 0.09
CA SER A 101 16.23 6.33 -0.35
C SER A 101 17.26 6.39 0.78
N SER A 102 18.34 5.62 0.67
CA SER A 102 19.47 5.69 1.60
C SER A 102 20.11 7.09 1.68
N LYS A 103 20.00 7.88 0.62
CA LYS A 103 20.44 9.28 0.57
C LYS A 103 19.44 10.26 1.20
N GLY A 104 18.27 9.78 1.68
CA GLY A 104 17.24 10.58 2.30
C GLY A 104 16.29 11.29 1.34
N ASN A 105 16.29 10.95 0.05
CA ASN A 105 15.30 11.47 -0.87
C ASN A 105 13.96 10.77 -0.64
N LEU A 106 12.91 11.56 -0.54
CA LEU A 106 11.55 11.12 -0.25
C LEU A 106 10.70 11.19 -1.51
N ASN A 107 9.94 10.13 -1.78
CA ASN A 107 8.91 10.15 -2.82
C ASN A 107 7.55 9.89 -2.17
N PHE A 108 6.52 10.58 -2.62
CA PHE A 108 5.15 10.40 -2.15
C PHE A 108 4.18 10.35 -3.31
N ASN A 109 3.15 9.52 -3.17
CA ASN A 109 2.10 9.38 -4.16
C ASN A 109 1.09 10.53 -4.04
N CYS A 110 0.73 11.15 -5.16
CA CYS A 110 -0.27 12.22 -5.19
C CYS A 110 -1.66 11.75 -4.71
N LEU A 111 -1.96 10.46 -4.83
CA LEU A 111 -3.21 9.86 -4.31
C LEU A 111 -3.38 9.98 -2.79
N LEU A 112 -2.33 10.31 -2.04
CA LEU A 112 -2.44 10.64 -0.61
C LEU A 112 -3.37 11.83 -0.36
N MET A 113 -3.60 12.68 -1.37
CA MET A 113 -4.57 13.78 -1.26
C MET A 113 -6.03 13.31 -1.23
N LEU A 114 -6.30 12.07 -1.58
CA LEU A 114 -7.62 11.42 -1.49
C LEU A 114 -7.83 10.66 -0.17
N THR A 115 -6.83 10.65 0.70
CA THR A 115 -6.88 9.94 1.99
C THR A 115 -7.18 10.91 3.13
N PRO A 116 -7.64 10.42 4.29
CA PRO A 116 -7.68 11.23 5.51
C PRO A 116 -6.30 11.84 5.82
N PRO A 117 -6.24 13.07 6.37
CA PRO A 117 -4.97 13.72 6.71
C PRO A 117 -4.06 12.88 7.61
N GLU A 118 -4.63 12.09 8.51
CA GLU A 118 -3.90 11.21 9.41
C GLU A 118 -3.22 10.05 8.67
N VAL A 119 -3.81 9.59 7.57
CA VAL A 119 -3.19 8.58 6.69
C VAL A 119 -1.97 9.18 6.00
N LEU A 120 -2.11 10.38 5.45
CA LEU A 120 -0.97 11.11 4.89
C LEU A 120 0.15 11.26 5.92
N ASP A 121 -0.19 11.68 7.13
CA ASP A 121 0.77 11.87 8.22
C ASP A 121 1.46 10.56 8.59
N SER A 122 0.72 9.45 8.67
CA SER A 122 1.28 8.13 8.96
C SER A 122 2.32 7.70 7.92
N VAL A 123 2.05 7.97 6.63
CA VAL A 123 3.00 7.68 5.53
C VAL A 123 4.21 8.60 5.61
N VAL A 124 4.03 9.90 5.88
CA VAL A 124 5.14 10.86 6.03
C VAL A 124 6.06 10.44 7.18
N VAL A 125 5.50 10.09 8.34
CA VAL A 125 6.28 9.64 9.50
C VAL A 125 7.01 8.33 9.17
N HIS A 126 6.35 7.38 8.51
CA HIS A 126 6.95 6.13 8.07
C HIS A 126 8.19 6.36 7.20
N GLU A 127 8.08 7.17 6.16
CA GLU A 127 9.18 7.44 5.25
C GLU A 127 10.33 8.21 5.93
N LEU A 128 10.01 9.13 6.82
CA LEU A 128 11.03 9.84 7.60
C LEU A 128 11.76 8.93 8.60
N CYS A 129 11.07 7.97 9.22
CA CYS A 129 11.69 7.01 10.15
C CYS A 129 12.73 6.11 9.45
N HIS A 130 12.61 5.89 8.13
CA HIS A 130 13.64 5.21 7.35
C HIS A 130 14.98 5.96 7.33
N ARG A 131 15.04 7.22 7.72
CA ARG A 131 16.30 7.94 7.93
C ARG A 131 17.11 7.43 9.12
N LYS A 132 16.44 6.78 10.08
CA LYS A 132 17.09 6.14 11.24
C LYS A 132 17.25 4.63 11.04
N GLU A 133 16.19 3.98 10.56
CA GLU A 133 16.13 2.53 10.41
C GLU A 133 15.59 2.20 9.02
N MET A 134 16.46 1.67 8.13
CA MET A 134 16.05 1.34 6.75
C MET A 134 15.16 0.10 6.68
N ASN A 135 15.24 -0.79 7.66
CA ASN A 135 14.44 -2.01 7.75
C ASN A 135 13.25 -1.79 8.69
N HIS A 136 12.14 -2.49 8.42
CA HIS A 136 10.94 -2.48 9.26
C HIS A 136 11.14 -3.36 10.52
N SER A 137 12.16 -3.07 11.31
CA SER A 137 12.47 -3.75 12.57
C SER A 137 11.60 -3.22 13.72
N ASP A 138 11.68 -3.87 14.89
CA ASP A 138 11.02 -3.37 16.09
C ASP A 138 11.49 -1.96 16.47
N LYS A 139 12.76 -1.63 16.22
CA LYS A 139 13.32 -0.29 16.42
C LYS A 139 12.68 0.74 15.48
N PHE A 140 12.44 0.36 14.23
CA PHE A 140 11.73 1.21 13.28
C PHE A 140 10.32 1.54 13.79
N TYR A 141 9.53 0.53 14.14
CA TYR A 141 8.17 0.76 14.62
C TYR A 141 8.10 1.45 15.99
N ALA A 142 9.08 1.23 16.87
CA ALA A 142 9.19 1.97 18.12
C ALA A 142 9.36 3.49 17.85
N GLU A 143 10.17 3.85 16.85
CA GLU A 143 10.36 5.26 16.47
C GLU A 143 9.10 5.84 15.81
N VAL A 144 8.43 5.10 14.92
CA VAL A 144 7.16 5.51 14.32
C VAL A 144 6.11 5.78 15.39
N LEU A 145 5.90 4.85 16.33
CA LEU A 145 4.89 4.95 17.38
C LEU A 145 5.21 6.04 18.40
N ARG A 146 6.48 6.33 18.65
CA ARG A 146 6.90 7.45 19.50
C ARG A 146 6.39 8.79 18.97
N VAL A 147 6.40 8.96 17.66
CA VAL A 147 6.04 10.23 16.99
C VAL A 147 4.58 10.24 16.57
N PHE A 148 4.03 9.08 16.20
CA PHE A 148 2.67 8.91 15.72
C PHE A 148 2.02 7.67 16.35
N PRO A 149 1.49 7.80 17.60
CA PRO A 149 0.96 6.66 18.37
C PRO A 149 -0.15 5.88 17.69
N ASP A 150 -1.01 6.57 16.90
CA ASP A 150 -2.14 5.96 16.19
C ASP A 150 -1.74 5.31 14.85
N TYR A 151 -0.44 5.10 14.60
CA TYR A 151 0.07 4.59 13.32
C TYR A 151 -0.67 3.35 12.81
N TRP A 152 -0.87 2.34 13.65
CA TRP A 152 -1.48 1.08 13.24
C TRP A 152 -2.94 1.22 12.78
N LYS A 153 -3.68 2.17 13.35
CA LYS A 153 -5.04 2.49 12.94
C LYS A 153 -5.05 2.97 11.48
N TRP A 154 -4.15 3.87 11.14
CA TRP A 154 -4.11 4.52 9.84
C TRP A 154 -3.39 3.67 8.77
N ASP A 155 -2.40 2.88 9.16
CA ASP A 155 -1.80 1.83 8.34
C ASP A 155 -2.85 0.78 7.94
N LYS A 156 -3.70 0.36 8.90
CA LYS A 156 -4.83 -0.53 8.60
C LYS A 156 -5.82 0.11 7.64
N TRP A 157 -6.20 1.36 7.86
CA TRP A 157 -7.07 2.08 6.94
C TRP A 157 -6.52 2.07 5.50
N LEU A 158 -5.23 2.35 5.37
CA LEU A 158 -4.53 2.37 4.07
C LEU A 158 -4.49 0.97 3.42
N LYS A 159 -4.30 -0.07 4.19
CA LYS A 159 -4.38 -1.47 3.71
C LYS A 159 -5.78 -1.84 3.24
N ASP A 160 -6.81 -1.40 3.96
CA ASP A 160 -8.20 -1.72 3.63
C ASP A 160 -8.71 -0.93 2.41
N ASN A 161 -8.33 0.33 2.25
CA ASN A 161 -8.87 1.25 1.24
C ASN A 161 -7.89 1.58 0.10
N GLY A 162 -6.59 1.46 0.34
CA GLY A 162 -5.57 1.96 -0.57
C GLY A 162 -5.57 1.30 -1.94
N SER A 163 -5.90 0.02 -2.01
CA SER A 163 -5.97 -0.70 -3.29
C SER A 163 -7.03 -0.12 -4.23
N LEU A 164 -8.20 0.28 -3.70
CA LEU A 164 -9.26 0.92 -4.48
C LEU A 164 -8.82 2.29 -5.02
N LEU A 165 -8.10 3.07 -4.20
CA LEU A 165 -7.55 4.35 -4.65
C LEU A 165 -6.49 4.17 -5.74
N MET A 166 -5.58 3.20 -5.59
CA MET A 166 -4.56 2.88 -6.60
C MET A 166 -5.16 2.45 -7.94
N MET A 167 -6.31 1.78 -7.92
CA MET A 167 -7.02 1.33 -9.10
C MET A 167 -7.67 2.48 -9.89
N ARG A 168 -7.91 3.63 -9.28
CA ARG A 168 -8.37 4.84 -9.97
C ARG A 168 -7.32 5.45 -10.91
N MET A 169 -6.07 4.99 -10.81
CA MET A 169 -5.03 5.42 -11.73
C MET A 169 -5.18 4.72 -13.06
N THR A 170 -5.43 5.46 -14.13
CA THR A 170 -5.50 4.95 -15.52
C THR A 170 -4.18 4.32 -15.97
N LYS A 171 -4.28 3.37 -16.90
CA LYS A 171 -3.12 2.76 -17.59
C LYS A 171 -2.39 3.76 -18.45
#